data_d318d6ba7ec8969d553281c987cb0028
#
_entry.id   d318d6ba7ec8969d553281c987cb0028
#
_cell.length_a   1.000
_cell.length_b   1.000
_cell.length_c   1.000
_cell.angle_alpha   90.00
_cell.angle_beta   90.00
_cell.angle_gamma   90.00
#
_symmetry.space_group_name_H-M   'P 1'
#
loop_
_entity.id
_entity.type
_entity.pdbx_description
1 polymer ?
#
loop_
_entity_poly.entity_id
_entity_poly.type
_entity_poly.pdbx_seq_one_letter_code
_entity_poly.pdbx_strand_id
1 'polypeptide(L)'
;MYKGMFLKKTTIPEKIKEALWWEEQCVRREGGYDFDSSNLPDDAKWLPKGTVLKFVKETGKACVVKSTRVKENANKSATTLKIEKDSYFKVGDTIAGVTISNIVKGSDYDTLTVGALTDALKIGDTVDDYKDGDIILGLQYDTFPIEKEVNQQVTPTLVVREVVESSLMYPISDKVKAALNKVGTAQFKIQ
;
A
#
# COMPACT_ATOMS: atom_id res chain seq x y z
N MET A 1 -25.24 31.96 -17.77
CA MET A 1 -23.76 31.93 -17.93
C MET A 1 -23.25 30.64 -17.31
N TYR A 2 -22.98 29.61 -18.13
CA TYR A 2 -22.43 28.34 -17.64
C TYR A 2 -20.96 28.56 -17.26
N LYS A 3 -20.62 28.50 -15.97
CA LYS A 3 -19.23 28.41 -15.55
C LYS A 3 -18.69 27.06 -16.04
N GLY A 4 -17.80 27.11 -17.03
CA GLY A 4 -17.13 25.91 -17.52
C GLY A 4 -16.45 25.20 -16.37
N MET A 5 -16.70 23.90 -16.25
CA MET A 5 -16.04 23.03 -15.30
C MET A 5 -14.58 22.90 -15.77
N PHE A 6 -13.69 23.67 -15.15
CA PHE A 6 -12.27 23.50 -15.39
C PHE A 6 -11.84 22.17 -14.80
N LEU A 7 -11.66 21.18 -15.64
CA LEU A 7 -10.97 19.94 -15.24
C LEU A 7 -9.56 20.33 -14.80
N LYS A 8 -9.31 20.29 -13.50
CA LYS A 8 -7.98 20.50 -12.96
C LYS A 8 -7.10 19.35 -13.45
N LYS A 9 -6.26 19.62 -14.44
CA LYS A 9 -5.28 18.63 -14.91
C LYS A 9 -4.28 18.38 -13.79
N THR A 10 -4.45 17.26 -13.11
CA THR A 10 -3.54 16.85 -12.05
C THR A 10 -2.36 16.12 -12.70
N THR A 11 -1.17 16.69 -12.61
CA THR A 11 0.05 16.05 -13.14
C THR A 11 0.60 15.13 -12.07
N ILE A 12 0.70 13.84 -12.38
CA ILE A 12 1.32 12.83 -11.52
C ILE A 12 2.82 13.15 -11.42
N PRO A 13 3.40 13.23 -10.22
CA PRO A 13 4.83 13.46 -10.05
C PRO A 13 5.67 12.31 -10.64
N GLU A 14 6.78 12.62 -11.31
CA GLU A 14 7.68 11.65 -11.95
C GLU A 14 8.27 10.59 -10.99
N LYS A 15 8.24 10.84 -9.68
CA LYS A 15 8.84 9.96 -8.65
C LYS A 15 7.85 8.97 -8.01
N ILE A 16 6.60 8.92 -8.49
CA ILE A 16 5.64 7.96 -7.93
C ILE A 16 5.98 6.56 -8.44
N LYS A 17 6.05 5.61 -7.50
CA LYS A 17 6.23 4.20 -7.82
C LYS A 17 4.92 3.62 -8.33
N GLU A 18 4.84 3.28 -9.59
CA GLU A 18 3.66 2.68 -10.22
C GLU A 18 3.97 1.29 -10.74
N ALA A 19 3.05 0.35 -10.53
CA ALA A 19 3.16 -0.97 -11.12
C ALA A 19 2.96 -0.90 -12.64
N LEU A 20 3.66 -1.77 -13.36
CA LEU A 20 3.49 -1.95 -14.79
C LEU A 20 2.79 -3.28 -15.08
N TRP A 21 1.75 -3.24 -15.90
CA TRP A 21 1.08 -4.39 -16.50
C TRP A 21 0.34 -3.98 -17.77
N TRP A 22 0.00 -4.96 -18.62
CA TRP A 22 -0.83 -4.74 -19.80
C TRP A 22 -2.30 -4.69 -19.43
N GLU A 23 -3.01 -3.64 -19.83
CA GLU A 23 -4.40 -3.43 -19.44
C GLU A 23 -5.35 -4.54 -19.96
N GLU A 24 -5.05 -5.12 -21.12
CA GLU A 24 -5.81 -6.22 -21.70
C GLU A 24 -5.81 -7.49 -20.84
N GLN A 25 -4.88 -7.60 -19.91
CA GLN A 25 -4.75 -8.75 -19.01
C GLN A 25 -5.41 -8.50 -17.64
N CYS A 26 -6.08 -7.36 -17.48
CA CYS A 26 -6.67 -6.94 -16.22
C CYS A 26 -8.18 -7.19 -16.19
N VAL A 27 -8.65 -7.68 -15.05
CA VAL A 27 -10.08 -7.73 -14.72
C VAL A 27 -10.35 -6.70 -13.64
N ARG A 28 -11.07 -5.64 -13.98
CA ARG A 28 -11.53 -4.64 -12.99
C ARG A 28 -12.71 -5.20 -12.22
N ARG A 29 -12.74 -4.96 -10.92
CA ARG A 29 -13.96 -5.21 -10.15
C ARG A 29 -14.96 -4.09 -10.41
N GLU A 30 -16.12 -4.46 -10.91
CA GLU A 30 -17.18 -3.51 -11.21
C GLU A 30 -17.72 -2.83 -9.94
N GLY A 31 -18.25 -1.60 -10.11
CA GLY A 31 -18.91 -0.82 -9.07
C GLY A 31 -17.99 0.04 -8.18
N GLY A 32 -16.68 -0.22 -8.22
CA GLY A 32 -15.74 0.49 -7.33
C GLY A 32 -15.99 0.19 -5.84
N TYR A 33 -15.17 0.77 -4.98
CA TYR A 33 -15.32 0.67 -3.53
C TYR A 33 -15.06 2.05 -2.93
N ASP A 34 -15.85 2.45 -1.95
CA ASP A 34 -15.56 3.64 -1.17
C ASP A 34 -14.20 3.47 -0.48
N PHE A 35 -13.37 4.49 -0.60
CA PHE A 35 -12.01 4.48 -0.10
C PHE A 35 -11.91 5.14 1.27
N ASP A 36 -11.34 4.43 2.22
CA ASP A 36 -11.02 5.00 3.53
C ASP A 36 -9.60 5.57 3.53
N SER A 37 -9.48 6.85 3.20
CA SER A 37 -8.22 7.57 3.27
C SER A 37 -7.76 7.87 4.70
N SER A 38 -8.62 7.68 5.71
CA SER A 38 -8.30 7.96 7.11
C SER A 38 -7.25 6.98 7.67
N ASN A 39 -7.08 5.80 7.05
CA ASN A 39 -6.04 4.87 7.44
C ASN A 39 -4.64 5.30 6.99
N LEU A 40 -4.52 6.33 6.13
CA LEU A 40 -3.25 6.84 5.62
C LEU A 40 -2.72 8.02 6.45
N PRO A 41 -1.39 8.26 6.43
CA PRO A 41 -0.82 9.44 7.07
C PRO A 41 -1.31 10.74 6.39
N ASP A 42 -1.25 11.87 7.12
CA ASP A 42 -1.78 13.14 6.64
C ASP A 42 -1.01 13.73 5.46
N ASP A 43 0.24 13.37 5.32
CA ASP A 43 1.12 13.76 4.23
C ASP A 43 0.99 12.88 2.97
N ALA A 44 0.19 11.82 3.02
CA ALA A 44 -0.09 10.98 1.85
C ALA A 44 -0.88 11.77 0.80
N LYS A 45 -0.30 11.98 -0.37
CA LYS A 45 -0.90 12.80 -1.45
C LYS A 45 -1.40 11.99 -2.64
N TRP A 46 -0.91 10.80 -2.83
CA TRP A 46 -1.17 9.98 -3.99
C TRP A 46 -1.45 8.53 -3.60
N LEU A 47 -2.35 7.89 -4.31
CA LEU A 47 -2.54 6.45 -4.29
C LEU A 47 -2.06 5.88 -5.62
N PRO A 48 -0.88 5.24 -5.67
CA PRO A 48 -0.30 4.75 -6.91
C PRO A 48 -1.00 3.52 -7.47
N LYS A 49 -0.98 3.39 -8.78
CA LYS A 49 -1.28 2.16 -9.49
C LYS A 49 -0.47 0.99 -8.91
N GLY A 50 -1.13 -0.13 -8.64
CA GLY A 50 -0.49 -1.32 -8.06
C GLY A 50 -0.51 -1.38 -6.54
N THR A 51 -0.98 -0.35 -5.85
CA THR A 51 -1.17 -0.42 -4.39
C THR A 51 -2.16 -1.53 -4.04
N VAL A 52 -1.79 -2.38 -3.09
CA VAL A 52 -2.67 -3.47 -2.64
C VAL A 52 -3.83 -2.92 -1.83
N LEU A 53 -5.04 -3.35 -2.16
CA LEU A 53 -6.26 -2.94 -1.50
C LEU A 53 -6.90 -4.12 -0.75
N LYS A 54 -7.39 -3.85 0.46
CA LYS A 54 -8.20 -4.76 1.27
C LYS A 54 -9.55 -4.15 1.62
N PHE A 55 -10.53 -5.00 1.86
CA PHE A 55 -11.86 -4.60 2.31
C PHE A 55 -11.98 -4.75 3.82
N VAL A 56 -12.48 -3.72 4.48
CA VAL A 56 -12.74 -3.68 5.91
C VAL A 56 -14.23 -3.85 6.12
N LYS A 57 -14.64 -5.00 6.65
CA LYS A 57 -16.06 -5.36 6.83
C LYS A 57 -16.81 -4.41 7.75
N GLU A 58 -16.17 -3.93 8.80
CA GLU A 58 -16.73 -3.07 9.82
C GLU A 58 -17.15 -1.71 9.27
N THR A 59 -16.40 -1.18 8.32
CA THR A 59 -16.67 0.12 7.68
C THR A 59 -17.33 0.02 6.32
N GLY A 60 -17.30 -1.17 5.70
CA GLY A 60 -17.75 -1.36 4.32
C GLY A 60 -16.87 -0.70 3.27
N LYS A 61 -15.64 -0.30 3.63
CA LYS A 61 -14.74 0.48 2.78
C LYS A 61 -13.48 -0.29 2.40
N ALA A 62 -12.86 0.13 1.30
CA ALA A 62 -11.54 -0.32 0.90
C ALA A 62 -10.45 0.50 1.58
N CYS A 63 -9.40 -0.17 2.05
CA CYS A 63 -8.21 0.42 2.64
C CYS A 63 -6.95 -0.07 1.92
N VAL A 64 -5.86 0.68 2.07
CA VAL A 64 -4.53 0.23 1.62
C VAL A 64 -4.00 -0.84 2.55
N VAL A 65 -3.40 -1.89 1.99
CA VAL A 65 -2.45 -2.74 2.72
C VAL A 65 -1.11 -2.01 2.74
N LYS A 66 -0.73 -1.53 3.91
CA LYS A 66 0.51 -0.78 4.10
C LYS A 66 1.70 -1.72 4.13
N SER A 67 2.74 -1.38 3.42
CA SER A 67 3.95 -2.19 3.35
C SER A 67 5.19 -1.33 3.14
N THR A 68 6.34 -1.85 3.57
CA THR A 68 7.63 -1.19 3.41
C THR A 68 8.77 -2.20 3.52
N ARG A 69 9.98 -1.78 3.18
CA ARG A 69 11.19 -2.59 3.37
C ARG A 69 11.99 -2.14 4.57
N VAL A 70 12.56 -3.10 5.27
CA VAL A 70 13.50 -2.90 6.36
C VAL A 70 14.84 -2.40 5.80
N LYS A 71 15.37 -1.32 6.35
CA LYS A 71 16.63 -0.69 5.90
C LYS A 71 17.84 -1.04 6.76
N GLU A 72 17.63 -1.59 7.94
CA GLU A 72 18.69 -2.02 8.85
C GLU A 72 18.23 -3.25 9.63
N ASN A 73 19.13 -4.16 9.92
CA ASN A 73 18.80 -5.36 10.69
C ASN A 73 18.28 -4.98 12.08
N ALA A 74 17.15 -5.57 12.46
CA ALA A 74 16.56 -5.41 13.77
C ALA A 74 16.51 -6.76 14.49
N ASN A 75 17.11 -6.83 15.67
CA ASN A 75 17.14 -8.05 16.47
C ASN A 75 15.76 -8.34 17.08
N LYS A 76 15.54 -9.58 17.49
CA LYS A 76 14.41 -9.92 18.34
C LYS A 76 14.40 -9.04 19.58
N SER A 77 13.22 -8.60 20.00
CA SER A 77 12.99 -7.65 21.10
C SER A 77 13.49 -6.21 20.86
N ALA A 78 13.97 -5.88 19.66
CA ALA A 78 14.26 -4.49 19.31
C ALA A 78 12.98 -3.65 19.37
N THR A 79 13.11 -2.41 19.84
CA THR A 79 12.01 -1.43 19.93
C THR A 79 12.15 -0.31 18.90
N THR A 80 13.14 -0.41 18.02
CA THR A 80 13.39 0.54 16.94
C THR A 80 13.53 -0.22 15.63
N LEU A 81 12.85 0.27 14.59
CA LEU A 81 12.88 -0.29 13.26
C LEU A 81 13.12 0.81 12.22
N LYS A 82 14.14 0.64 11.38
CA LYS A 82 14.40 1.54 10.25
C LYS A 82 13.78 0.99 8.99
N ILE A 83 12.96 1.79 8.34
CA ILE A 83 12.19 1.41 7.15
C ILE A 83 12.47 2.35 5.98
N GLU A 84 12.10 1.90 4.78
CA GLU A 84 12.13 2.75 3.59
C GLU A 84 11.20 3.96 3.79
N LYS A 85 11.66 5.13 3.38
CA LYS A 85 10.89 6.39 3.49
C LYS A 85 9.64 6.38 2.60
N ASP A 86 8.77 7.34 2.85
CA ASP A 86 7.53 7.55 2.10
C ASP A 86 6.56 6.35 2.19
N SER A 87 6.63 5.60 3.30
CA SER A 87 5.67 4.54 3.61
C SER A 87 4.33 5.12 4.08
N TYR A 88 3.25 4.33 3.95
CA TYR A 88 1.92 4.73 4.43
C TYR A 88 1.67 4.46 5.91
N PHE A 89 2.70 4.07 6.66
CA PHE A 89 2.56 3.86 8.09
C PHE A 89 2.40 5.16 8.87
N LYS A 90 1.56 5.13 9.89
CA LYS A 90 1.37 6.22 10.86
C LYS A 90 1.41 5.68 12.28
N VAL A 91 1.52 6.58 13.24
CA VAL A 91 1.46 6.23 14.67
C VAL A 91 0.13 5.55 14.97
N GLY A 92 0.18 4.46 15.72
CA GLY A 92 -0.96 3.61 16.04
C GLY A 92 -1.15 2.41 15.09
N ASP A 93 -0.50 2.40 13.92
CA ASP A 93 -0.53 1.23 13.04
C ASP A 93 0.21 0.03 13.62
N THR A 94 -0.11 -1.14 13.10
CA THR A 94 0.63 -2.37 13.40
C THR A 94 1.59 -2.69 12.27
N ILE A 95 2.84 -2.99 12.59
CA ILE A 95 3.88 -3.44 11.65
C ILE A 95 4.61 -4.64 12.24
N ALA A 96 4.83 -5.70 11.46
CA ALA A 96 5.46 -6.93 11.96
C ALA A 96 4.85 -7.46 13.29
N GLY A 97 3.54 -7.28 13.47
CA GLY A 97 2.80 -7.74 14.66
C GLY A 97 2.89 -6.82 15.89
N VAL A 98 3.61 -5.69 15.82
CA VAL A 98 3.78 -4.74 16.92
C VAL A 98 3.26 -3.35 16.56
N THR A 99 2.82 -2.58 17.56
CA THR A 99 2.26 -1.24 17.35
C THR A 99 3.35 -0.18 17.24
N ILE A 100 3.18 0.75 16.31
CA ILE A 100 4.04 1.91 16.12
C ILE A 100 3.64 3.00 17.12
N SER A 101 4.56 3.41 17.98
CA SER A 101 4.33 4.47 18.96
C SER A 101 4.86 5.84 18.52
N ASN A 102 5.89 5.86 17.65
CA ASN A 102 6.44 7.09 17.11
C ASN A 102 7.09 6.87 15.74
N ILE A 103 7.11 7.90 14.89
CA ILE A 103 7.77 7.90 13.58
C ILE A 103 8.62 9.16 13.46
N VAL A 104 9.91 8.97 13.20
CA VAL A 104 10.85 10.05 12.89
C VAL A 104 11.21 9.95 11.41
N LYS A 105 10.79 10.94 10.62
CA LYS A 105 11.10 11.02 9.19
C LYS A 105 12.56 11.42 8.98
N GLY A 106 13.28 10.67 8.17
CA GLY A 106 14.68 10.91 7.83
C GLY A 106 14.91 11.23 6.35
N SER A 107 16.13 11.59 5.99
CA SER A 107 16.52 11.84 4.59
C SER A 107 16.58 10.56 3.76
N ASP A 108 17.04 9.45 4.33
CA ASP A 108 17.31 8.20 3.63
C ASP A 108 16.37 7.07 4.05
N TYR A 109 15.91 7.11 5.30
CA TYR A 109 14.99 6.13 5.89
C TYR A 109 14.17 6.78 7.00
N ASP A 110 13.03 6.19 7.32
CA ASP A 110 12.23 6.57 8.47
C ASP A 110 12.57 5.65 9.65
N THR A 111 12.59 6.21 10.87
CA THR A 111 12.83 5.46 12.10
C THR A 111 11.52 5.33 12.87
N LEU A 112 11.09 4.10 13.09
CA LEU A 112 9.90 3.77 13.87
C LEU A 112 10.31 3.40 15.29
N THR A 113 9.58 3.91 16.29
CA THR A 113 9.56 3.34 17.62
C THR A 113 8.37 2.39 17.70
N VAL A 114 8.63 1.12 18.02
CA VAL A 114 7.64 0.04 18.00
C VAL A 114 7.64 -0.71 19.33
N GLY A 115 6.64 -1.53 19.57
CA GLY A 115 6.70 -2.54 20.62
C GLY A 115 7.86 -3.51 20.39
N ALA A 116 8.22 -4.29 21.39
CA ALA A 116 9.29 -5.28 21.26
C ALA A 116 9.00 -6.28 20.12
N LEU A 117 9.88 -6.34 19.11
CA LEU A 117 9.72 -7.24 17.98
C LEU A 117 9.69 -8.71 18.43
N THR A 118 8.77 -9.49 17.88
CA THR A 118 8.64 -10.93 18.16
C THR A 118 9.75 -11.74 17.49
N ASP A 119 10.19 -11.27 16.31
CA ASP A 119 11.20 -11.93 15.50
C ASP A 119 12.26 -10.94 15.03
N ALA A 120 13.44 -11.44 14.69
CA ALA A 120 14.49 -10.64 14.07
C ALA A 120 14.12 -10.34 12.61
N LEU A 121 14.36 -9.11 12.16
CA LEU A 121 14.17 -8.67 10.79
C LEU A 121 15.51 -8.31 10.15
N LYS A 122 15.67 -8.69 8.90
CA LYS A 122 16.89 -8.41 8.11
C LYS A 122 16.66 -7.24 7.15
N ILE A 123 17.75 -6.59 6.81
CA ILE A 123 17.74 -5.59 5.74
C ILE A 123 17.16 -6.19 4.45
N GLY A 124 16.21 -5.49 3.83
CA GLY A 124 15.50 -5.93 2.63
C GLY A 124 14.21 -6.71 2.90
N ASP A 125 13.98 -7.19 4.12
CA ASP A 125 12.72 -7.85 4.47
C ASP A 125 11.55 -6.90 4.23
N THR A 126 10.46 -7.46 3.69
CA THR A 126 9.21 -6.73 3.53
C THR A 126 8.32 -6.95 4.75
N VAL A 127 7.88 -5.86 5.34
CA VAL A 127 6.93 -5.84 6.47
C VAL A 127 5.66 -5.10 6.07
N ASP A 128 4.52 -5.56 6.58
CA ASP A 128 3.21 -5.02 6.24
C ASP A 128 2.25 -5.01 7.45
N ASP A 129 1.05 -4.46 7.23
CA ASP A 129 -0.06 -4.46 8.18
C ASP A 129 -1.13 -5.54 7.86
N TYR A 130 -0.84 -6.44 6.91
CA TYR A 130 -1.76 -7.51 6.55
C TYR A 130 -1.94 -8.52 7.68
N LYS A 131 -3.19 -8.88 7.93
CA LYS A 131 -3.58 -9.89 8.93
C LYS A 131 -4.27 -11.05 8.25
N ASP A 132 -4.06 -12.24 8.79
CA ASP A 132 -4.78 -13.43 8.34
C ASP A 132 -6.28 -13.22 8.53
N GLY A 133 -7.04 -13.35 7.44
CA GLY A 133 -8.48 -13.06 7.42
C GLY A 133 -8.85 -11.71 6.78
N ASP A 134 -7.89 -10.83 6.51
CA ASP A 134 -8.14 -9.64 5.69
C ASP A 134 -8.62 -10.05 4.30
N ILE A 135 -9.65 -9.38 3.79
CA ILE A 135 -10.19 -9.63 2.47
C ILE A 135 -9.44 -8.78 1.46
N ILE A 136 -8.51 -9.40 0.72
CA ILE A 136 -7.80 -8.72 -0.36
C ILE A 136 -8.76 -8.49 -1.53
N LEU A 137 -8.82 -7.25 -2.02
CA LEU A 137 -9.62 -6.86 -3.18
C LEU A 137 -8.85 -6.99 -4.50
N GLY A 138 -7.56 -6.73 -4.48
CA GLY A 138 -6.70 -6.68 -5.65
C GLY A 138 -5.72 -5.51 -5.59
N LEU A 139 -5.26 -5.09 -6.77
CA LEU A 139 -4.35 -3.96 -6.95
C LEU A 139 -5.12 -2.72 -7.39
N GLN A 140 -4.74 -1.55 -6.94
CA GLN A 140 -5.30 -0.29 -7.43
C GLN A 140 -5.00 -0.13 -8.94
N TYR A 141 -6.03 0.20 -9.72
CA TYR A 141 -5.92 0.26 -11.18
C TYR A 141 -5.18 1.50 -11.68
N ASP A 142 -5.54 2.67 -11.21
CA ASP A 142 -4.98 3.95 -11.64
C ASP A 142 -4.32 4.69 -10.47
N THR A 143 -3.34 5.55 -10.77
CA THR A 143 -2.82 6.49 -9.81
C THR A 143 -3.73 7.70 -9.71
N PHE A 144 -4.14 8.07 -8.50
CA PHE A 144 -4.94 9.27 -8.28
C PHE A 144 -4.52 10.05 -7.01
N PRO A 145 -4.83 11.36 -6.96
CA PRO A 145 -4.57 12.17 -5.78
C PRO A 145 -5.51 11.78 -4.63
N ILE A 146 -4.98 11.70 -3.41
CA ILE A 146 -5.78 11.45 -2.20
C ILE A 146 -6.35 12.77 -1.72
N GLU A 147 -7.68 12.85 -1.68
CA GLU A 147 -8.44 14.00 -1.16
C GLU A 147 -9.22 13.55 0.07
N LYS A 148 -8.75 13.91 1.28
CA LYS A 148 -9.29 13.42 2.54
C LYS A 148 -10.69 13.94 2.87
N GLU A 149 -11.07 15.07 2.28
CA GLU A 149 -12.36 15.72 2.50
C GLU A 149 -13.48 15.23 1.57
N VAL A 150 -13.15 14.35 0.62
CA VAL A 150 -14.09 13.86 -0.39
C VAL A 150 -14.18 12.34 -0.31
N ASN A 151 -15.38 11.80 -0.44
CA ASN A 151 -15.57 10.36 -0.62
C ASN A 151 -15.04 9.94 -1.98
N GLN A 152 -13.86 9.35 -1.98
CA GLN A 152 -13.23 8.82 -3.19
C GLN A 152 -13.55 7.34 -3.34
N GLN A 153 -13.60 6.88 -4.58
CA GLN A 153 -13.74 5.46 -4.90
C GLN A 153 -12.44 4.91 -5.47
N VAL A 154 -12.11 3.69 -5.11
CA VAL A 154 -11.00 2.92 -5.67
C VAL A 154 -11.52 1.83 -6.58
N THR A 155 -10.74 1.50 -7.60
CA THR A 155 -11.05 0.44 -8.56
C THR A 155 -10.03 -0.70 -8.40
N PRO A 156 -10.32 -1.70 -7.56
CA PRO A 156 -9.46 -2.87 -7.46
C PRO A 156 -9.45 -3.65 -8.77
N THR A 157 -8.27 -4.07 -9.17
CA THR A 157 -8.08 -4.89 -10.37
C THR A 157 -7.31 -6.17 -10.05
N LEU A 158 -7.56 -7.19 -10.85
CA LEU A 158 -6.84 -8.46 -10.84
C LEU A 158 -6.09 -8.58 -12.16
N VAL A 159 -4.79 -8.76 -12.08
CA VAL A 159 -3.95 -9.00 -13.26
C VAL A 159 -3.86 -10.52 -13.45
N VAL A 160 -4.65 -11.07 -14.38
CA VAL A 160 -4.95 -12.52 -14.41
C VAL A 160 -4.04 -13.36 -15.31
N ARG A 161 -3.30 -12.76 -16.23
CA ARG A 161 -2.50 -13.52 -17.22
C ARG A 161 -1.07 -13.01 -17.40
N GLU A 162 -0.62 -12.15 -16.53
CA GLU A 162 0.66 -11.47 -16.70
C GLU A 162 1.46 -11.37 -15.42
N VAL A 163 2.72 -11.04 -15.57
CA VAL A 163 3.63 -10.76 -14.48
C VAL A 163 3.57 -9.28 -14.18
N VAL A 164 3.21 -8.93 -12.95
CA VAL A 164 3.28 -7.56 -12.47
C VAL A 164 4.72 -7.21 -12.16
N GLU A 165 5.25 -6.14 -12.76
CA GLU A 165 6.58 -5.62 -12.43
C GLU A 165 6.53 -4.97 -11.04
N SER A 166 6.94 -5.73 -10.02
CA SER A 166 6.80 -5.33 -8.62
C SER A 166 7.92 -4.44 -8.10
N SER A 167 9.02 -4.30 -8.85
CA SER A 167 10.14 -3.43 -8.45
C SER A 167 9.77 -1.94 -8.41
N LEU A 168 8.76 -1.57 -9.20
CA LEU A 168 8.29 -0.18 -9.36
C LEU A 168 7.13 0.19 -8.43
N MET A 169 6.68 -0.72 -7.57
CA MET A 169 5.57 -0.49 -6.65
C MET A 169 6.00 -0.61 -5.18
N TYR A 170 5.09 -0.32 -4.26
CA TYR A 170 5.32 -0.65 -2.86
C TYR A 170 5.61 -2.15 -2.69
N PRO A 171 6.53 -2.53 -1.81
CA PRO A 171 6.90 -3.93 -1.65
C PRO A 171 5.70 -4.76 -1.21
N ILE A 172 5.62 -5.99 -1.70
CA ILE A 172 4.55 -6.92 -1.34
C ILE A 172 5.18 -8.13 -0.65
N SER A 173 4.72 -8.45 0.56
CA SER A 173 5.18 -9.65 1.28
C SER A 173 4.67 -10.92 0.63
N ASP A 174 5.31 -12.04 0.91
CA ASP A 174 4.90 -13.34 0.38
C ASP A 174 3.49 -13.75 0.84
N LYS A 175 3.09 -13.33 2.05
CA LYS A 175 1.72 -13.54 2.56
C LYS A 175 0.71 -12.79 1.71
N VAL A 176 0.95 -11.54 1.41
CA VAL A 176 0.08 -10.71 0.57
C VAL A 176 0.07 -11.21 -0.87
N LYS A 177 1.21 -11.65 -1.43
CA LYS A 177 1.27 -12.30 -2.75
C LYS A 177 0.40 -13.55 -2.79
N ALA A 178 0.51 -14.40 -1.78
CA ALA A 178 -0.31 -15.61 -1.68
C ALA A 178 -1.82 -15.29 -1.59
N ALA A 179 -2.19 -14.22 -0.88
CA ALA A 179 -3.57 -13.77 -0.79
C ALA A 179 -4.08 -13.19 -2.13
N LEU A 180 -3.26 -12.39 -2.83
CA LEU A 180 -3.56 -11.89 -4.17
C LEU A 180 -3.75 -13.04 -5.18
N ASN A 181 -2.90 -14.06 -5.14
CA ASN A 181 -3.04 -15.24 -6.00
C ASN A 181 -4.35 -16.00 -5.77
N LYS A 182 -4.83 -16.07 -4.52
CA LYS A 182 -6.12 -16.69 -4.20
C LYS A 182 -7.32 -15.95 -4.80
N VAL A 183 -7.24 -14.65 -4.94
CA VAL A 183 -8.31 -13.83 -5.56
C VAL A 183 -8.14 -13.66 -7.06
N GLY A 184 -7.14 -14.27 -7.67
CA GLY A 184 -6.93 -14.33 -9.10
C GLY A 184 -5.95 -13.33 -9.69
N THR A 185 -5.12 -12.67 -8.86
CA THR A 185 -4.01 -11.85 -9.37
C THR A 185 -2.85 -12.74 -9.80
N ALA A 186 -2.21 -12.35 -10.88
CA ALA A 186 -1.15 -13.09 -11.53
C ALA A 186 0.18 -13.14 -10.75
N GLN A 187 1.15 -13.76 -11.36
CA GLN A 187 2.50 -13.90 -10.83
C GLN A 187 3.19 -12.54 -10.74
N PHE A 188 3.94 -12.32 -9.65
CA PHE A 188 4.78 -11.15 -9.49
C PHE A 188 6.20 -11.47 -9.94
N LYS A 189 6.78 -10.61 -10.77
CA LYS A 189 8.19 -10.67 -11.09
C LYS A 189 8.98 -10.16 -9.89
N ILE A 190 9.76 -11.04 -9.30
CA ILE A 190 10.71 -10.70 -8.26
C ILE A 190 11.99 -10.27 -8.97
N GLN A 191 12.41 -9.04 -8.79
CA GLN A 191 13.77 -8.59 -9.08
C GLN A 191 14.55 -8.50 -7.79
#